data_28a48a39f29e5cd5f48ebfb2e3ba5758
#
_entry.id   28a48a39f29e5cd5f48ebfb2e3ba5758
#
_cell.length_a   1.000
_cell.length_b   1.000
_cell.length_c   1.000
_cell.angle_alpha   90.00
_cell.angle_beta   90.00
_cell.angle_gamma   90.00
#
_symmetry.space_group_name_H-M   'P 1'
#
loop_
_entity.id
_entity.type
_entity.pdbx_description
1 polymer ?
#
loop_
_entity_poly.entity_id
_entity_poly.type
_entity_poly.pdbx_seq_one_letter_code
_entity_poly.pdbx_strand_id
1 'polypeptide(L)'
;MRRYMALILLTIITAAGCTSTHARNPAQPTAGNCSSSIPPRQLPAWARAGFQPPTQPVPYVMSDRGDIVAILWADHNPLHAPPLPNVSNKILWVSRVNQGTFTPLRIQATLDGANQTVTRQVTGGPGPSIIDLPAAGCWSVNLSWSGHHDHLTLRYSAS
;
A
#
# COMPACT_ATOMS: atom_id res chain seq x y z
N MET A 1 -87.95 3.48 26.18
CA MET A 1 -87.19 2.65 25.24
C MET A 1 -85.98 3.54 24.78
N ARG A 2 -84.81 3.38 25.39
CA ARG A 2 -83.58 4.16 25.03
C ARG A 2 -82.63 3.20 24.33
N ARG A 3 -82.36 3.48 23.05
CA ARG A 3 -81.38 2.77 22.24
C ARG A 3 -80.00 3.40 22.44
N TYR A 4 -79.05 2.71 23.02
CA TYR A 4 -77.66 3.12 23.09
C TYR A 4 -76.97 2.61 21.85
N MET A 5 -76.46 3.56 21.06
CA MET A 5 -75.67 3.30 19.88
C MET A 5 -74.16 3.37 20.30
N ALA A 6 -73.52 2.20 20.33
CA ALA A 6 -72.10 2.09 20.65
C ALA A 6 -71.26 2.50 19.44
N LEU A 7 -70.49 3.58 19.58
CA LEU A 7 -69.48 3.96 18.60
C LEU A 7 -68.19 3.16 18.85
N ILE A 8 -67.81 2.31 17.89
CA ILE A 8 -66.53 1.62 17.92
C ILE A 8 -65.54 2.55 17.25
N LEU A 9 -64.57 3.07 18.02
CA LEU A 9 -63.41 3.81 17.50
C LEU A 9 -62.37 2.79 17.05
N LEU A 10 -62.13 2.76 15.74
CA LEU A 10 -61.06 1.97 15.13
C LEU A 10 -59.75 2.79 15.12
N THR A 11 -58.84 2.48 16.03
CA THR A 11 -57.50 3.10 16.08
C THR A 11 -56.58 2.41 15.07
N ILE A 12 -56.24 3.15 14.03
CA ILE A 12 -55.23 2.72 13.01
C ILE A 12 -53.85 3.06 13.58
N ILE A 13 -53.10 2.01 13.93
CA ILE A 13 -51.66 2.15 14.31
C ILE A 13 -50.83 2.15 13.04
N THR A 14 -50.36 3.31 12.62
CA THR A 14 -49.36 3.42 11.56
C THR A 14 -47.95 3.10 12.12
N ALA A 15 -47.43 1.92 11.80
CA ALA A 15 -46.06 1.55 12.08
C ALA A 15 -45.13 2.33 11.13
N ALA A 16 -44.43 3.35 11.66
CA ALA A 16 -43.34 4.04 10.96
C ALA A 16 -42.13 3.10 10.91
N GLY A 17 -41.94 2.44 9.77
CA GLY A 17 -40.74 1.65 9.50
C GLY A 17 -39.53 2.59 9.34
N CYS A 18 -38.60 2.61 10.30
CA CYS A 18 -37.29 3.21 10.14
C CYS A 18 -36.49 2.36 9.16
N THR A 19 -36.44 2.74 7.90
CA THR A 19 -35.46 2.24 6.95
C THR A 19 -34.10 2.82 7.31
N SER A 20 -33.29 2.04 8.03
CA SER A 20 -31.87 2.35 8.23
C SER A 20 -31.18 2.24 6.89
N THR A 21 -30.99 3.37 6.22
CA THR A 21 -30.03 3.48 5.13
C THR A 21 -28.65 3.24 5.72
N HIS A 22 -28.13 2.02 5.56
CA HIS A 22 -26.71 1.74 5.77
C HIS A 22 -25.94 2.65 4.80
N ALA A 23 -25.47 3.77 5.31
CA ALA A 23 -24.45 4.54 4.61
C ALA A 23 -23.28 3.56 4.39
N ARG A 24 -23.05 3.20 3.13
CA ARG A 24 -21.89 2.40 2.73
C ARG A 24 -20.69 3.28 3.05
N ASN A 25 -20.01 2.99 4.19
CA ASN A 25 -18.73 3.59 4.49
C ASN A 25 -17.87 3.45 3.24
N PRO A 26 -17.23 4.54 2.75
CA PRO A 26 -16.22 4.41 1.71
C PRO A 26 -15.24 3.36 2.22
N ALA A 27 -14.97 2.33 1.40
CA ALA A 27 -14.09 1.24 1.74
C ALA A 27 -12.79 1.84 2.28
N GLN A 28 -12.58 1.66 3.58
CA GLN A 28 -11.31 2.00 4.22
C GLN A 28 -10.25 1.23 3.45
N PRO A 29 -9.18 1.86 2.93
CA PRO A 29 -8.14 1.14 2.24
C PRO A 29 -7.74 0.01 3.17
N THR A 30 -7.90 -1.22 2.74
CA THR A 30 -7.44 -2.40 3.46
C THR A 30 -5.96 -2.14 3.69
N ALA A 31 -5.54 -2.02 4.96
CA ALA A 31 -4.14 -1.90 5.34
C ALA A 31 -3.41 -3.01 4.60
N GLY A 32 -2.71 -2.65 3.53
CA GLY A 32 -2.04 -3.59 2.66
C GLY A 32 -1.16 -4.47 3.54
N ASN A 33 -1.10 -5.75 3.25
CA ASN A 33 -0.47 -6.79 4.05
C ASN A 33 0.96 -6.39 4.40
N CYS A 34 1.11 -5.63 5.49
CA CYS A 34 2.37 -5.05 5.96
C CYS A 34 3.13 -6.13 6.75
N SER A 35 3.60 -7.15 6.03
CA SER A 35 4.36 -8.25 6.61
C SER A 35 5.68 -7.76 7.20
N SER A 36 6.03 -8.25 8.37
CA SER A 36 7.33 -7.96 9.02
C SER A 36 8.50 -8.61 8.27
N SER A 37 8.24 -9.59 7.42
CA SER A 37 9.24 -10.30 6.62
C SER A 37 8.66 -10.56 5.24
N ILE A 38 9.42 -10.31 4.21
CA ILE A 38 9.08 -10.58 2.83
C ILE A 38 9.83 -11.83 2.38
N PRO A 39 9.15 -12.97 2.23
CA PRO A 39 9.82 -14.21 1.84
C PRO A 39 10.39 -14.08 0.41
N PRO A 40 11.57 -14.67 0.14
CA PRO A 40 12.10 -14.74 -1.22
C PRO A 40 11.14 -15.49 -2.14
N ARG A 41 10.91 -14.94 -3.32
CA ARG A 41 10.05 -15.50 -4.37
C ARG A 41 10.71 -15.28 -5.73
N GLN A 42 10.31 -16.07 -6.72
CA GLN A 42 10.77 -15.85 -8.08
C GLN A 42 10.20 -14.54 -8.63
N LEU A 43 11.09 -13.66 -9.12
CA LEU A 43 10.69 -12.43 -9.77
C LEU A 43 9.84 -12.68 -11.02
N PRO A 44 8.93 -11.79 -11.40
CA PRO A 44 8.28 -11.80 -12.70
C PRO A 44 9.35 -11.71 -13.81
N ALA A 45 9.08 -12.33 -14.96
CA ALA A 45 10.05 -12.44 -16.04
C ALA A 45 10.69 -11.11 -16.45
N TRP A 46 9.90 -10.04 -16.48
CA TRP A 46 10.34 -8.71 -16.86
C TRP A 46 11.28 -8.04 -15.83
N ALA A 47 11.31 -8.53 -14.58
CA ALA A 47 12.16 -7.97 -13.51
C ALA A 47 13.43 -8.80 -13.25
N ARG A 48 13.71 -9.84 -14.07
CA ARG A 48 14.84 -10.76 -13.86
C ARG A 48 16.15 -10.29 -14.49
N ALA A 49 16.12 -9.28 -15.33
CA ALA A 49 17.31 -8.79 -16.00
C ALA A 49 18.40 -8.41 -14.99
N GLY A 50 19.60 -8.93 -15.16
CA GLY A 50 20.74 -8.72 -14.27
C GLY A 50 20.87 -9.68 -13.09
N PHE A 51 19.90 -10.57 -12.85
CA PHE A 51 20.01 -11.64 -11.84
C PHE A 51 20.62 -12.91 -12.44
N GLN A 52 21.53 -13.53 -11.68
CA GLN A 52 22.18 -14.79 -12.05
C GLN A 52 22.15 -15.77 -10.86
N PRO A 53 21.50 -16.94 -10.98
CA PRO A 53 20.66 -17.34 -12.12
C PRO A 53 19.35 -16.52 -12.16
N PRO A 54 18.71 -16.34 -13.34
CA PRO A 54 17.50 -15.50 -13.47
C PRO A 54 16.27 -16.05 -12.74
N THR A 55 16.35 -17.26 -12.24
CA THR A 55 15.29 -17.92 -11.44
C THR A 55 15.56 -17.84 -9.93
N GLN A 56 16.65 -17.19 -9.51
CA GLN A 56 16.97 -17.04 -8.08
C GLN A 56 15.82 -16.34 -7.35
N PRO A 57 15.27 -16.95 -6.28
CA PRO A 57 14.29 -16.28 -5.45
C PRO A 57 14.92 -15.09 -4.70
N VAL A 58 14.23 -13.95 -4.70
CA VAL A 58 14.61 -12.74 -3.96
C VAL A 58 13.40 -12.16 -3.26
N PRO A 59 13.57 -11.47 -2.10
CA PRO A 59 12.48 -10.77 -1.47
C PRO A 59 12.10 -9.53 -2.30
N TYR A 60 10.82 -9.37 -2.61
CA TYR A 60 10.31 -8.19 -3.31
C TYR A 60 8.86 -7.90 -2.96
N VAL A 61 8.47 -6.64 -3.11
CA VAL A 61 7.10 -6.16 -3.05
C VAL A 61 6.67 -5.75 -4.44
N MET A 62 5.56 -6.34 -4.90
CA MET A 62 4.90 -5.91 -6.14
C MET A 62 3.98 -4.74 -5.83
N SER A 63 3.96 -3.74 -6.70
CA SER A 63 2.97 -2.67 -6.63
C SER A 63 1.57 -3.16 -7.01
N ASP A 64 0.54 -2.41 -6.63
CA ASP A 64 -0.86 -2.80 -6.76
C ASP A 64 -1.28 -3.03 -8.22
N ARG A 65 -0.76 -2.21 -9.16
CA ARG A 65 -1.01 -2.37 -10.60
C ARG A 65 -0.04 -3.35 -11.25
N GLY A 66 1.00 -3.74 -10.54
CA GLY A 66 2.06 -4.62 -11.05
C GLY A 66 2.99 -3.96 -12.07
N ASP A 67 3.06 -2.62 -12.10
CA ASP A 67 3.91 -1.89 -13.05
C ASP A 67 5.34 -1.70 -12.57
N ILE A 68 5.59 -1.85 -11.27
CA ILE A 68 6.91 -1.71 -10.64
C ILE A 68 7.06 -2.70 -9.48
N VAL A 69 8.27 -3.15 -9.23
CA VAL A 69 8.63 -3.93 -8.03
C VAL A 69 9.69 -3.22 -7.22
N ALA A 70 9.59 -3.33 -5.89
CA ALA A 70 10.64 -3.01 -4.95
C ALA A 70 11.36 -4.31 -4.56
N ILE A 71 12.57 -4.54 -5.06
CA ILE A 71 13.38 -5.71 -4.73
C ILE A 71 14.26 -5.35 -3.53
N LEU A 72 14.12 -6.12 -2.45
CA LEU A 72 14.93 -5.98 -1.25
C LEU A 72 16.10 -6.95 -1.32
N TRP A 73 17.30 -6.46 -1.05
CA TRP A 73 18.45 -7.36 -0.97
C TRP A 73 18.34 -8.25 0.26
N ALA A 74 18.76 -9.51 0.18
CA ALA A 74 18.56 -10.49 1.24
C ALA A 74 19.17 -10.05 2.59
N ASP A 75 20.30 -9.36 2.54
CA ASP A 75 21.01 -8.76 3.68
C ASP A 75 20.41 -7.42 4.15
N HIS A 76 19.42 -6.87 3.43
CA HIS A 76 18.69 -5.65 3.74
C HIS A 76 17.18 -5.90 3.94
N ASN A 77 16.80 -7.10 4.31
CA ASN A 77 15.42 -7.49 4.59
C ASN A 77 15.35 -8.14 5.99
N PRO A 78 14.62 -7.55 6.96
CA PRO A 78 13.73 -6.38 6.80
C PRO A 78 14.46 -5.04 6.66
N LEU A 79 13.74 -4.04 6.12
CA LEU A 79 14.16 -2.64 6.18
C LEU A 79 14.06 -2.14 7.62
N HIS A 80 14.93 -1.22 8.03
CA HIS A 80 14.99 -0.71 9.41
C HIS A 80 14.86 0.81 9.49
N ALA A 81 14.21 1.29 10.54
CA ALA A 81 14.16 2.71 10.89
C ALA A 81 14.36 2.92 12.41
N PRO A 82 15.47 3.60 12.80
CA PRO A 82 16.58 4.06 11.95
C PRO A 82 17.31 2.90 11.25
N PRO A 83 18.14 3.17 10.21
CA PRO A 83 18.97 2.13 9.62
C PRO A 83 19.92 1.48 10.63
N LEU A 84 20.16 0.18 10.50
CA LEU A 84 21.14 -0.50 11.34
C LEU A 84 22.58 -0.02 10.99
N PRO A 85 23.51 -0.04 11.95
CA PRO A 85 24.91 0.23 11.68
C PRO A 85 25.44 -0.67 10.55
N ASN A 86 26.05 -0.07 9.53
CA ASN A 86 26.63 -0.74 8.36
C ASN A 86 25.65 -1.52 7.46
N VAL A 87 24.34 -1.37 7.68
CA VAL A 87 23.28 -1.96 6.84
C VAL A 87 22.40 -0.84 6.31
N SER A 88 22.37 -0.66 4.99
CA SER A 88 21.54 0.36 4.35
C SER A 88 20.21 -0.22 3.90
N ASN A 89 19.15 0.58 3.88
CA ASN A 89 17.85 0.21 3.32
C ASN A 89 17.90 0.26 1.78
N LYS A 90 18.64 -0.67 1.19
CA LYS A 90 18.85 -0.73 -0.26
C LYS A 90 17.69 -1.40 -0.96
N ILE A 91 17.07 -0.69 -1.89
CA ILE A 91 15.96 -1.14 -2.71
C ILE A 91 16.35 -0.99 -4.18
N LEU A 92 16.11 -2.05 -4.98
CA LEU A 92 16.18 -1.98 -6.43
C LEU A 92 14.75 -1.88 -6.97
N TRP A 93 14.43 -0.75 -7.58
CA TRP A 93 13.18 -0.53 -8.27
C TRP A 93 13.30 -0.99 -9.72
N VAL A 94 12.42 -1.88 -10.14
CA VAL A 94 12.35 -2.33 -11.54
C VAL A 94 10.94 -2.09 -12.05
N SER A 95 10.83 -1.33 -13.14
CA SER A 95 9.56 -1.05 -13.82
C SER A 95 9.42 -1.89 -15.08
N ARG A 96 8.22 -2.43 -15.32
CA ARG A 96 7.90 -3.15 -16.57
C ARG A 96 7.44 -2.21 -17.69
N VAL A 97 7.02 -1.00 -17.33
CA VAL A 97 6.54 -0.01 -18.31
C VAL A 97 7.70 0.79 -18.87
N ASN A 98 7.59 1.14 -20.16
CA ASN A 98 8.65 1.90 -20.83
C ASN A 98 8.81 3.28 -20.18
N GLN A 99 10.06 3.65 -19.89
CA GLN A 99 10.40 4.90 -19.20
C GLN A 99 10.64 6.06 -20.15
N GLY A 100 10.23 6.03 -21.41
CA GLY A 100 10.30 7.06 -22.45
C GLY A 100 11.25 8.24 -22.24
N THR A 101 11.11 8.98 -21.17
CA THR A 101 12.02 10.03 -20.67
C THR A 101 12.53 9.66 -19.28
N PHE A 102 13.83 9.84 -19.04
CA PHE A 102 14.44 9.58 -17.71
C PHE A 102 14.02 10.65 -16.70
N THR A 103 12.79 10.49 -16.16
CA THR A 103 12.33 11.31 -15.04
C THR A 103 12.65 10.61 -13.74
N PRO A 104 12.94 11.33 -12.64
CA PRO A 104 13.17 10.73 -11.35
C PRO A 104 11.97 9.87 -10.93
N LEU A 105 12.22 8.72 -10.27
CA LEU A 105 11.17 8.04 -9.52
C LEU A 105 10.93 8.84 -8.23
N ARG A 106 9.74 9.44 -8.12
CA ARG A 106 9.28 10.11 -6.91
C ARG A 106 8.56 9.09 -6.03
N ILE A 107 8.96 9.05 -4.77
CA ILE A 107 8.45 8.16 -3.74
C ILE A 107 7.83 9.03 -2.66
N GLN A 108 6.50 9.01 -2.52
CA GLN A 108 5.79 9.69 -1.45
C GLN A 108 5.29 8.64 -0.46
N ALA A 109 5.90 8.58 0.70
CA ALA A 109 5.60 7.59 1.74
C ALA A 109 4.84 8.23 2.90
N THR A 110 3.75 7.63 3.32
CA THR A 110 2.92 8.04 4.46
C THR A 110 2.88 6.91 5.49
N LEU A 111 3.23 7.21 6.73
CA LEU A 111 3.18 6.24 7.82
C LEU A 111 1.73 5.96 8.22
N ASP A 112 1.34 4.69 8.23
CA ASP A 112 0.00 4.27 8.61
C ASP A 112 -0.29 4.65 10.07
N GLY A 113 -1.50 5.18 10.29
CA GLY A 113 -1.93 5.64 11.61
C GLY A 113 -1.30 6.95 12.09
N ALA A 114 -0.50 7.62 11.25
CA ALA A 114 0.13 8.90 11.56
C ALA A 114 0.00 9.88 10.39
N ASN A 115 0.00 11.19 10.69
CA ASN A 115 0.00 12.24 9.66
C ASN A 115 1.43 12.54 9.17
N GLN A 116 2.31 11.53 9.16
CA GLN A 116 3.69 11.69 8.75
C GLN A 116 3.85 11.26 7.30
N THR A 117 4.16 12.21 6.42
CA THR A 117 4.44 11.97 5.01
C THR A 117 5.84 12.49 4.69
N VAL A 118 6.61 11.70 3.96
CA VAL A 118 7.94 12.06 3.47
C VAL A 118 8.05 11.81 1.98
N THR A 119 8.92 12.56 1.31
CA THR A 119 9.22 12.37 -0.11
C THR A 119 10.69 11.99 -0.27
N ARG A 120 10.93 11.02 -1.16
CA ARG A 120 12.25 10.60 -1.64
C ARG A 120 12.26 10.60 -3.16
N GLN A 121 13.45 10.62 -3.75
CA GLN A 121 13.61 10.54 -5.20
C GLN A 121 14.76 9.62 -5.57
N VAL A 122 14.58 8.86 -6.65
CA VAL A 122 15.63 8.11 -7.31
C VAL A 122 15.94 8.83 -8.62
N THR A 123 17.11 9.44 -8.70
CA THR A 123 17.55 10.17 -9.89
C THR A 123 17.64 9.23 -11.10
N GLY A 124 17.17 9.68 -12.25
CA GLY A 124 17.20 8.88 -13.49
C GLY A 124 16.09 7.86 -13.65
N GLY A 125 15.15 7.76 -12.68
CA GLY A 125 14.02 6.84 -12.74
C GLY A 125 14.17 5.63 -11.83
N PRO A 126 13.31 4.59 -12.00
CA PRO A 126 13.43 3.33 -11.29
C PRO A 126 14.83 2.72 -11.43
N GLY A 127 15.45 2.39 -10.31
CA GLY A 127 16.83 1.91 -10.24
C GLY A 127 17.26 1.62 -8.79
N PRO A 128 18.54 1.33 -8.54
CA PRO A 128 19.03 1.08 -7.20
C PRO A 128 19.04 2.37 -6.36
N SER A 129 18.60 2.28 -5.11
CA SER A 129 18.59 3.42 -4.20
C SER A 129 18.65 2.96 -2.74
N ILE A 130 19.02 3.89 -1.84
CA ILE A 130 18.88 3.75 -0.40
C ILE A 130 17.67 4.60 0.00
N ILE A 131 16.67 3.98 0.61
CA ILE A 131 15.42 4.65 1.01
C ILE A 131 15.26 4.54 2.52
N ASP A 132 15.76 5.54 3.22
CA ASP A 132 15.59 5.63 4.66
C ASP A 132 14.34 6.43 4.99
N LEU A 133 13.46 5.81 5.82
CA LEU A 133 12.28 6.45 6.36
C LEU A 133 12.49 6.75 7.86
N PRO A 134 11.84 7.79 8.40
CA PRO A 134 12.19 8.32 9.72
C PRO A 134 11.68 7.49 10.90
N ALA A 135 10.75 6.55 10.68
CA ALA A 135 10.16 5.76 11.74
C ALA A 135 9.88 4.32 11.29
N ALA A 136 9.93 3.40 12.25
CA ALA A 136 9.45 2.03 12.07
C ALA A 136 7.92 2.04 11.89
N GLY A 137 7.41 1.09 11.13
CA GLY A 137 5.98 0.95 10.87
C GLY A 137 5.66 0.54 9.43
N CYS A 138 4.38 0.55 9.11
CA CYS A 138 3.86 0.34 7.77
C CYS A 138 3.77 1.66 7.03
N TRP A 139 4.33 1.72 5.87
CA TRP A 139 4.34 2.90 5.03
C TRP A 139 3.58 2.64 3.73
N SER A 140 2.52 3.41 3.52
CA SER A 140 1.80 3.52 2.26
C SER A 140 2.65 4.36 1.29
N VAL A 141 3.04 3.79 0.16
CA VAL A 141 4.04 4.37 -0.75
C VAL A 141 3.44 4.61 -2.12
N ASN A 142 3.22 5.88 -2.45
CA ASN A 142 2.83 6.32 -3.78
C ASN A 142 4.07 6.56 -4.63
N LEU A 143 4.11 5.97 -5.80
CA LEU A 143 5.20 6.01 -6.77
C LEU A 143 4.77 6.77 -8.01
N SER A 144 5.64 7.65 -8.54
CA SER A 144 5.40 8.31 -9.81
C SER A 144 6.69 8.47 -10.61
N TRP A 145 6.67 8.11 -11.89
CA TRP A 145 7.81 8.19 -12.82
C TRP A 145 7.31 8.24 -14.26
N SER A 146 7.91 9.03 -15.11
CA SER A 146 7.63 9.09 -16.56
C SER A 146 6.13 9.09 -16.93
N GLY A 147 5.29 9.78 -16.15
CA GLY A 147 3.82 9.82 -16.34
C GLY A 147 3.06 8.60 -15.80
N HIS A 148 3.75 7.62 -15.24
CA HIS A 148 3.15 6.46 -14.57
C HIS A 148 2.98 6.72 -13.08
N HIS A 149 1.98 6.04 -12.49
CA HIS A 149 1.71 6.07 -11.05
C HIS A 149 1.34 4.68 -10.57
N ASP A 150 1.86 4.29 -9.43
CA ASP A 150 1.52 3.03 -8.77
C ASP A 150 1.62 3.18 -7.26
N HIS A 151 1.23 2.15 -6.52
CA HIS A 151 1.23 2.14 -5.07
C HIS A 151 1.73 0.78 -4.56
N LEU A 152 2.40 0.79 -3.42
CA LEU A 152 2.73 -0.40 -2.64
C LEU A 152 2.87 -0.07 -1.16
N THR A 153 2.98 -1.08 -0.32
CA THR A 153 3.24 -0.91 1.11
C THR A 153 4.61 -1.49 1.46
N LEU A 154 5.40 -0.73 2.21
CA LEU A 154 6.68 -1.17 2.78
C LEU A 154 6.62 -1.16 4.30
N ARG A 155 7.21 -2.17 4.93
CA ARG A 155 7.42 -2.19 6.37
C ARG A 155 8.87 -1.88 6.71
N TYR A 156 9.03 -0.98 7.66
CA TYR A 156 10.30 -0.73 8.33
C TYR A 156 10.20 -1.24 9.77
N SER A 157 11.13 -2.10 10.16
CA SER A 157 11.23 -2.63 11.52
C SER A 157 11.99 -1.64 12.40
N ALA A 158 11.72 -1.66 13.71
CA ALA A 158 12.58 -0.96 14.65
C ALA A 158 13.97 -1.64 14.69
N SER A 159 15.00 -0.85 14.92
CA SER A 159 16.40 -1.31 15.08
C SER A 159 16.65 -1.86 16.45
#